data_0ded01d34f15bb8f16688bd1e44766b6
#
_entry.id   0ded01d34f15bb8f16688bd1e44766b6
#
_cell.length_a   1.000
_cell.length_b   1.000
_cell.length_c   1.000
_cell.angle_alpha   90.00
_cell.angle_beta   90.00
_cell.angle_gamma   90.00
#
_symmetry.space_group_name_H-M   'P 1'
#
loop_
_entity.id
_entity.type
_entity.pdbx_description
1 polymer ?
#
loop_
_entity_poly.entity_id
_entity_poly.type
_entity_poly.pdbx_seq_one_letter_code
_entity_poly.pdbx_strand_id
1 'polypeptide(L)'
;MWLEAALVLVALVAALAARPWRMLANRKPLAHETQGAPSALWTPLLATLVFLPWLWALPTLHAMPLQLQWSGACLVVLMLGWPLAIPVLMVVGVAACLLSPSMAWVDALGAIVWLGVVPATLALGLGALVRRYTGTQPFVYVLGRAFLGTVVCVFAAGVLSQWSGHLLPGVGDDLSLVARWLMAWGDGFVTGMLAAIFVAFKPEWLATWSDRLYLPKPR
;
A
#
# COMPACT_ATOMS: atom_id res chain seq x y z
N MET A 1 21.37 -4.84 -0.16
CA MET A 1 21.31 -4.81 1.33
C MET A 1 21.48 -3.40 1.92
N TRP A 2 22.63 -2.73 1.77
CA TRP A 2 22.82 -1.38 2.36
C TRP A 2 21.82 -0.34 1.85
N LEU A 3 21.55 -0.34 0.54
CA LEU A 3 20.56 0.56 -0.06
C LEU A 3 19.17 0.34 0.51
N GLU A 4 18.75 -0.91 0.65
CA GLU A 4 17.42 -1.28 1.16
C GLU A 4 17.26 -0.89 2.63
N ALA A 5 18.28 -1.20 3.45
CA ALA A 5 18.29 -0.79 4.85
C ALA A 5 18.24 0.74 5.00
N ALA A 6 18.96 1.48 4.15
CA ALA A 6 18.92 2.93 4.14
C ALA A 6 17.53 3.46 3.75
N LEU A 7 16.89 2.89 2.70
CA LEU A 7 15.55 3.27 2.27
C LEU A 7 14.50 3.02 3.36
N VAL A 8 14.57 1.84 4.02
CA VAL A 8 13.69 1.52 5.15
C VAL A 8 13.87 2.51 6.29
N LEU A 9 15.11 2.80 6.67
CA LEU A 9 15.41 3.71 7.77
C LEU A 9 14.91 5.14 7.47
N VAL A 10 15.21 5.66 6.29
CA VAL A 10 14.77 6.99 5.86
C VAL A 10 13.25 7.09 5.83
N ALA A 11 12.58 6.09 5.23
CA ALA A 11 11.13 6.06 5.17
C ALA A 11 10.50 5.96 6.57
N LEU A 12 11.07 5.14 7.46
CA LEU A 12 10.60 5.01 8.84
C LEU A 12 10.76 6.32 9.62
N VAL A 13 11.93 6.94 9.55
CA VAL A 13 12.18 8.23 10.23
C VAL A 13 11.21 9.29 9.72
N ALA A 14 11.01 9.40 8.40
CA ALA A 14 10.07 10.35 7.81
C ALA A 14 8.62 10.07 8.22
N ALA A 15 8.21 8.78 8.25
CA ALA A 15 6.89 8.37 8.69
C ALA A 15 6.65 8.68 10.17
N LEU A 16 7.62 8.38 11.04
CA LEU A 16 7.53 8.67 12.48
C LEU A 16 7.53 10.17 12.77
N ALA A 17 8.29 10.97 12.02
CA ALA A 17 8.28 12.43 12.12
C ALA A 17 6.89 13.02 11.83
N ALA A 18 6.12 12.38 10.95
CA ALA A 18 4.72 12.74 10.66
C ALA A 18 3.73 12.34 11.77
N ARG A 19 4.19 11.68 12.85
CA ARG A 19 3.40 11.27 14.02
C ARG A 19 2.17 10.43 13.69
N PRO A 20 2.33 9.22 13.10
CA PRO A 20 1.24 8.36 12.61
C PRO A 20 0.22 7.99 13.69
N TRP A 21 0.61 7.90 14.96
CA TRP A 21 -0.28 7.59 16.09
C TRP A 21 -1.42 8.62 16.26
N ARG A 22 -1.25 9.86 15.80
CA ARG A 22 -2.33 10.86 15.83
C ARG A 22 -3.50 10.50 14.93
N MET A 23 -3.28 9.69 13.90
CA MET A 23 -4.33 9.21 13.00
C MET A 23 -5.20 8.14 13.65
N LEU A 24 -4.65 7.40 14.62
CA LEU A 24 -5.36 6.37 15.40
C LEU A 24 -6.00 6.93 16.66
N ALA A 25 -5.72 8.18 17.03
CA ALA A 25 -6.32 8.81 18.20
C ALA A 25 -7.85 8.87 18.04
N ASN A 26 -8.56 8.64 19.13
CA ASN A 26 -10.02 8.70 19.18
C ASN A 26 -10.52 10.05 18.63
N ARG A 27 -11.57 10.02 17.82
CA ARG A 27 -12.28 11.23 17.42
C ARG A 27 -12.77 11.95 18.67
N LYS A 28 -12.61 13.27 18.73
CA LYS A 28 -13.22 14.07 19.78
C LYS A 28 -14.72 13.77 19.79
N PRO A 29 -15.33 13.46 20.95
CA PRO A 29 -16.76 13.19 21.03
C PRO A 29 -17.53 14.41 20.51
N LEU A 30 -18.53 14.16 19.66
CA LEU A 30 -19.55 15.16 19.34
C LEU A 30 -20.35 15.44 20.60
N ALA A 31 -20.90 16.66 20.73
CA ALA A 31 -21.52 17.20 21.94
C ALA A 31 -22.62 16.31 22.61
N HIS A 32 -23.03 15.22 21.99
CA HIS A 32 -24.02 14.26 22.50
C HIS A 32 -23.46 12.83 22.70
N GLU A 33 -22.17 12.58 22.46
CA GLU A 33 -21.55 11.25 22.66
C GLU A 33 -20.77 11.25 23.99
N THR A 34 -21.11 10.33 24.87
CA THR A 34 -20.48 10.17 26.20
C THR A 34 -19.09 9.53 26.15
N GLN A 35 -18.71 8.91 25.03
CA GLN A 35 -17.39 8.33 24.82
C GLN A 35 -16.93 8.57 23.39
N GLY A 36 -15.68 8.99 23.19
CA GLY A 36 -15.07 9.11 21.86
C GLY A 36 -15.01 7.75 21.17
N ALA A 37 -15.68 7.64 20.01
CA ALA A 37 -15.62 6.43 19.21
C ALA A 37 -14.16 6.12 18.76
N PRO A 38 -13.75 4.84 18.74
CA PRO A 38 -12.45 4.46 18.22
C PRO A 38 -12.31 4.91 16.77
N SER A 39 -11.08 5.24 16.35
CA SER A 39 -10.82 5.62 14.96
C SER A 39 -11.27 4.51 14.02
N ALA A 40 -12.02 4.85 12.96
CA ALA A 40 -12.45 3.89 11.94
C ALA A 40 -11.27 3.19 11.23
N LEU A 41 -10.06 3.73 11.36
CA LEU A 41 -8.85 3.18 10.77
C LEU A 41 -8.33 1.91 11.48
N TRP A 42 -8.84 1.57 12.67
CA TRP A 42 -8.44 0.33 13.35
C TRP A 42 -8.84 -0.92 12.55
N THR A 43 -10.03 -0.92 11.95
CA THR A 43 -10.50 -2.06 11.15
C THR A 43 -9.59 -2.33 9.93
N PRO A 44 -9.32 -1.34 9.04
CA PRO A 44 -8.42 -1.58 7.92
C PRO A 44 -6.97 -1.86 8.34
N LEU A 45 -6.51 -1.30 9.46
CA LEU A 45 -5.19 -1.60 10.01
C LEU A 45 -5.07 -3.08 10.43
N LEU A 46 -6.02 -3.57 11.23
CA LEU A 46 -6.04 -4.97 11.67
C LEU A 46 -6.21 -5.92 10.48
N ALA A 47 -7.09 -5.59 9.54
CA ALA A 47 -7.27 -6.38 8.31
C ALA A 47 -5.94 -6.47 7.53
N THR A 48 -5.22 -5.35 7.36
CA THR A 48 -3.91 -5.35 6.70
C THR A 48 -2.91 -6.25 7.41
N LEU A 49 -2.81 -6.14 8.74
CA LEU A 49 -1.87 -6.93 9.54
C LEU A 49 -2.18 -8.43 9.56
N VAL A 50 -3.44 -8.81 9.38
CA VAL A 50 -3.85 -10.23 9.34
C VAL A 50 -3.69 -10.82 7.94
N PHE A 51 -4.16 -10.13 6.90
CA PHE A 51 -4.22 -10.73 5.56
C PHE A 51 -2.95 -10.54 4.74
N LEU A 52 -2.33 -9.37 4.79
CA LEU A 52 -1.21 -9.05 3.91
C LEU A 52 0.07 -9.89 4.16
N PRO A 53 0.45 -10.24 5.41
CA PRO A 53 1.59 -11.11 5.65
C PRO A 53 1.46 -12.49 5.00
N TRP A 54 0.26 -13.08 4.98
CA TRP A 54 0.00 -14.35 4.30
C TRP A 54 0.20 -14.23 2.80
N LEU A 55 -0.26 -13.14 2.19
CA LEU A 55 -0.09 -12.90 0.75
C LEU A 55 1.38 -12.72 0.39
N TRP A 56 2.17 -12.06 1.23
CA TRP A 56 3.61 -11.91 0.99
C TRP A 56 4.42 -13.18 1.26
N ALA A 57 3.97 -14.04 2.18
CA ALA A 57 4.58 -15.33 2.46
C ALA A 57 4.21 -16.43 1.44
N LEU A 58 3.06 -16.28 0.74
CA LEU A 58 2.50 -17.31 -0.13
C LEU A 58 3.47 -17.83 -1.21
N PRO A 59 4.24 -16.99 -1.94
CA PRO A 59 5.17 -17.45 -2.96
C PRO A 59 6.29 -18.36 -2.43
N THR A 60 6.68 -18.18 -1.17
CA THR A 60 7.72 -18.97 -0.52
C THR A 60 7.19 -20.21 0.17
N LEU A 61 5.90 -20.23 0.54
CA LEU A 61 5.23 -21.39 1.12
C LEU A 61 4.90 -22.47 0.09
N HIS A 62 4.69 -22.06 -1.16
CA HIS A 62 4.38 -22.96 -2.25
C HIS A 62 5.38 -22.75 -3.39
N ALA A 63 6.05 -23.82 -3.81
CA ALA A 63 6.97 -23.77 -4.95
C ALA A 63 6.17 -23.58 -6.26
N MET A 64 5.77 -22.34 -6.53
CA MET A 64 5.09 -21.98 -7.77
C MET A 64 6.11 -21.67 -8.87
N PRO A 65 5.89 -22.13 -10.11
CA PRO A 65 6.80 -21.86 -11.22
C PRO A 65 6.87 -20.36 -11.56
N LEU A 66 5.80 -19.60 -11.31
CA LEU A 66 5.75 -18.15 -11.41
C LEU A 66 5.33 -17.57 -10.05
N GLN A 67 6.25 -16.86 -9.41
CA GLN A 67 5.97 -16.23 -8.12
C GLN A 67 5.20 -14.93 -8.34
N LEU A 68 3.88 -15.04 -8.44
CA LEU A 68 2.99 -13.89 -8.48
C LEU A 68 2.97 -13.22 -7.09
N GLN A 69 3.58 -12.06 -7.00
CA GLN A 69 3.61 -11.27 -5.76
C GLN A 69 2.62 -10.11 -5.87
N TRP A 70 1.68 -10.04 -4.95
CA TRP A 70 0.79 -8.90 -4.80
C TRP A 70 1.36 -7.93 -3.76
N SER A 71 1.56 -6.67 -4.16
CA SER A 71 2.12 -5.67 -3.26
C SER A 71 1.10 -5.21 -2.21
N GLY A 72 -0.10 -4.81 -2.64
CA GLY A 72 -1.12 -4.23 -1.77
C GLY A 72 -0.75 -2.89 -1.12
N ALA A 73 0.49 -2.42 -1.26
CA ALA A 73 0.99 -1.22 -0.59
C ALA A 73 0.20 0.04 -0.95
N CYS A 74 -0.20 0.18 -2.21
CA CYS A 74 -1.01 1.32 -2.65
C CYS A 74 -2.38 1.34 -1.97
N LEU A 75 -3.03 0.18 -1.82
CA LEU A 75 -4.28 0.06 -1.07
C LEU A 75 -4.09 0.45 0.39
N VAL A 76 -3.02 -0.03 1.03
CA VAL A 76 -2.70 0.31 2.42
C VAL A 76 -2.49 1.81 2.58
N VAL A 77 -1.83 2.49 1.63
CA VAL A 77 -1.69 3.96 1.64
C VAL A 77 -3.03 4.66 1.48
N LEU A 78 -3.94 4.15 0.65
CA LEU A 78 -5.29 4.73 0.52
C LEU A 78 -6.08 4.60 1.81
N MET A 79 -5.99 3.44 2.49
CA MET A 79 -6.73 3.17 3.74
C MET A 79 -6.12 3.86 4.95
N LEU A 80 -4.82 3.77 5.15
CA LEU A 80 -4.17 4.22 6.37
C LEU A 80 -3.47 5.58 6.25
N GLY A 81 -3.25 6.05 5.01
CA GLY A 81 -2.37 7.18 4.73
C GLY A 81 -0.89 6.79 4.83
N TRP A 82 -0.04 7.50 4.10
CA TRP A 82 1.39 7.17 3.99
C TRP A 82 2.13 7.05 5.34
N PRO A 83 1.95 7.98 6.32
CA PRO A 83 2.71 7.91 7.59
C PRO A 83 2.42 6.65 8.41
N LEU A 84 1.18 6.15 8.37
CA LEU A 84 0.80 4.93 9.08
C LEU A 84 1.05 3.68 8.24
N ALA A 85 0.95 3.78 6.91
CA ALA A 85 1.19 2.68 6.00
C ALA A 85 2.64 2.16 6.06
N ILE A 86 3.63 3.05 6.15
CA ILE A 86 5.05 2.65 6.17
C ILE A 86 5.38 1.71 7.34
N PRO A 87 5.16 2.06 8.62
CA PRO A 87 5.45 1.13 9.72
C PRO A 87 4.60 -0.15 9.65
N VAL A 88 3.36 -0.07 9.19
CA VAL A 88 2.48 -1.24 9.02
C VAL A 88 3.06 -2.20 7.98
N LEU A 89 3.51 -1.71 6.81
CA LEU A 89 4.12 -2.54 5.77
C LEU A 89 5.45 -3.18 6.23
N MET A 90 6.22 -2.51 7.08
CA MET A 90 7.40 -3.11 7.71
C MET A 90 7.03 -4.26 8.63
N VAL A 91 6.01 -4.08 9.47
CA VAL A 91 5.49 -5.16 10.33
C VAL A 91 4.96 -6.33 9.49
N VAL A 92 4.26 -6.04 8.38
CA VAL A 92 3.79 -7.05 7.43
C VAL A 92 4.94 -7.88 6.87
N GLY A 93 6.04 -7.25 6.42
CA GLY A 93 7.20 -7.97 5.89
C GLY A 93 7.91 -8.82 6.94
N VAL A 94 8.06 -8.31 8.17
CA VAL A 94 8.60 -9.10 9.29
C VAL A 94 7.68 -10.27 9.62
N ALA A 95 6.37 -10.05 9.68
CA ALA A 95 5.39 -11.10 9.93
C ALA A 95 5.40 -12.18 8.83
N ALA A 96 5.52 -11.77 7.55
CA ALA A 96 5.64 -12.71 6.42
C ALA A 96 6.88 -13.60 6.56
N CYS A 97 8.02 -13.03 6.96
CA CYS A 97 9.24 -13.79 7.23
C CYS A 97 9.07 -14.80 8.37
N LEU A 98 8.34 -14.44 9.43
CA LEU A 98 8.05 -15.35 10.54
C LEU A 98 7.06 -16.45 10.16
N LEU A 99 6.14 -16.18 9.24
CA LEU A 99 5.17 -17.15 8.73
C LEU A 99 5.79 -18.17 7.77
N SER A 100 6.83 -17.78 7.04
CA SER A 100 7.49 -18.63 6.05
C SER A 100 8.92 -18.98 6.47
N PRO A 101 9.17 -20.22 6.94
CA PRO A 101 10.51 -20.67 7.34
C PRO A 101 11.54 -20.67 6.20
N SER A 102 11.08 -20.69 4.95
CA SER A 102 11.94 -20.67 3.75
C SER A 102 12.34 -19.26 3.30
N MET A 103 11.72 -18.21 3.85
CA MET A 103 12.00 -16.81 3.53
C MET A 103 13.18 -16.30 4.36
N ALA A 104 14.30 -16.00 3.72
CA ALA A 104 15.44 -15.39 4.41
C ALA A 104 15.16 -13.94 4.81
N TRP A 105 15.79 -13.44 5.87
CA TRP A 105 15.66 -12.04 6.31
C TRP A 105 16.03 -11.02 5.24
N VAL A 106 16.94 -11.38 4.34
CA VAL A 106 17.33 -10.55 3.20
C VAL A 106 16.19 -10.42 2.20
N ASP A 107 15.46 -11.51 1.95
CA ASP A 107 14.31 -11.52 1.04
C ASP A 107 13.14 -10.73 1.65
N ALA A 108 12.95 -10.84 2.97
CA ALA A 108 11.97 -10.03 3.69
C ALA A 108 12.28 -8.53 3.61
N LEU A 109 13.56 -8.15 3.75
CA LEU A 109 13.98 -6.76 3.59
C LEU A 109 13.73 -6.26 2.16
N GLY A 110 14.07 -7.07 1.15
CA GLY A 110 13.74 -6.80 -0.24
C GLY A 110 12.24 -6.61 -0.47
N ALA A 111 11.42 -7.50 0.08
CA ALA A 111 9.96 -7.39 0.00
C ALA A 111 9.43 -6.10 0.68
N ILE A 112 9.91 -5.78 1.88
CA ILE A 112 9.55 -4.52 2.58
C ILE A 112 9.83 -3.31 1.70
N VAL A 113 10.98 -3.27 1.02
CA VAL A 113 11.38 -2.14 0.17
C VAL A 113 10.57 -2.13 -1.12
N TRP A 114 10.64 -3.22 -1.90
CA TRP A 114 10.19 -3.23 -3.29
C TRP A 114 8.70 -3.50 -3.45
N LEU A 115 8.06 -4.22 -2.52
CA LEU A 115 6.60 -4.41 -2.49
C LEU A 115 5.90 -3.42 -1.55
N GLY A 116 6.62 -2.86 -0.56
CA GLY A 116 6.05 -1.98 0.47
C GLY A 116 6.41 -0.52 0.27
N VAL A 117 7.61 -0.14 0.72
CA VAL A 117 8.03 1.26 0.91
C VAL A 117 8.06 2.04 -0.41
N VAL A 118 8.64 1.47 -1.46
CA VAL A 118 8.80 2.17 -2.75
C VAL A 118 7.44 2.44 -3.39
N PRO A 119 6.57 1.44 -3.65
CA PRO A 119 5.26 1.72 -4.23
C PRO A 119 4.37 2.60 -3.34
N ALA A 120 4.44 2.47 -2.01
CA ALA A 120 3.72 3.34 -1.08
C ALA A 120 4.16 4.81 -1.20
N THR A 121 5.46 5.05 -1.36
CA THR A 121 6.02 6.41 -1.48
C THR A 121 5.69 7.02 -2.85
N LEU A 122 5.77 6.21 -3.91
CA LEU A 122 5.34 6.63 -5.25
C LEU A 122 3.84 6.96 -5.27
N ALA A 123 3.00 6.15 -4.58
CA ALA A 123 1.56 6.38 -4.48
C ALA A 123 1.23 7.68 -3.73
N LEU A 124 2.03 8.09 -2.73
CA LEU A 124 1.89 9.39 -2.09
C LEU A 124 2.13 10.53 -3.09
N GLY A 125 3.27 10.48 -3.81
CA GLY A 125 3.64 11.49 -4.81
C GLY A 125 2.63 11.58 -5.95
N LEU A 126 2.28 10.43 -6.54
CA LEU A 126 1.30 10.35 -7.62
C LEU A 126 -0.09 10.82 -7.16
N GLY A 127 -0.51 10.45 -5.96
CA GLY A 127 -1.77 10.91 -5.38
C GLY A 127 -1.84 12.42 -5.20
N ALA A 128 -0.72 13.06 -4.84
CA ALA A 128 -0.62 14.52 -4.79
C ALA A 128 -0.69 15.15 -6.20
N LEU A 129 -0.01 14.54 -7.17
CA LEU A 129 0.01 14.96 -8.56
C LEU A 129 -1.39 14.88 -9.19
N VAL A 130 -2.05 13.72 -9.08
CA VAL A 130 -3.40 13.51 -9.60
C VAL A 130 -4.36 14.56 -9.01
N ARG A 131 -4.33 14.77 -7.70
CA ARG A 131 -5.17 15.78 -7.05
C ARG A 131 -4.90 17.20 -7.56
N ARG A 132 -3.65 17.51 -7.88
CA ARG A 132 -3.26 18.85 -8.36
C ARG A 132 -3.75 19.12 -9.78
N TYR A 133 -3.68 18.11 -10.68
CA TYR A 133 -3.94 18.32 -12.12
C TYR A 133 -5.34 17.91 -12.58
N THR A 134 -5.95 16.90 -11.95
CA THR A 134 -7.24 16.35 -12.39
C THR A 134 -8.40 16.70 -11.45
N GLY A 135 -8.11 17.36 -10.34
CA GLY A 135 -9.13 17.83 -9.39
C GLY A 135 -9.64 16.76 -8.43
N THR A 136 -10.80 17.03 -7.81
CA THR A 136 -11.37 16.26 -6.71
C THR A 136 -12.71 15.65 -7.09
N GLN A 137 -12.72 14.78 -8.10
CA GLN A 137 -13.93 14.02 -8.48
C GLN A 137 -13.83 12.57 -7.98
N PRO A 138 -14.94 11.92 -7.55
CA PRO A 138 -14.95 10.53 -7.08
C PRO A 138 -14.38 9.56 -8.12
N PHE A 139 -14.75 9.78 -9.39
CA PHE A 139 -14.26 8.96 -10.50
C PHE A 139 -12.73 9.06 -10.67
N VAL A 140 -12.17 10.26 -10.54
CA VAL A 140 -10.72 10.51 -10.60
C VAL A 140 -10.01 9.82 -9.42
N TYR A 141 -10.63 9.81 -8.24
CA TYR A 141 -10.07 9.10 -7.09
C TYR A 141 -10.00 7.59 -7.34
N VAL A 142 -11.09 6.97 -7.78
CA VAL A 142 -11.14 5.52 -7.97
C VAL A 142 -10.33 5.10 -9.18
N LEU A 143 -10.58 5.68 -10.36
CA LEU A 143 -9.93 5.25 -11.60
C LEU A 143 -8.51 5.81 -11.72
N GLY A 144 -8.31 7.09 -11.42
CA GLY A 144 -7.02 7.76 -11.59
C GLY A 144 -6.03 7.41 -10.49
N ARG A 145 -6.45 7.50 -9.22
CA ARG A 145 -5.56 7.33 -8.09
C ARG A 145 -5.46 5.88 -7.61
N ALA A 146 -6.62 5.20 -7.42
CA ALA A 146 -6.61 3.85 -6.87
C ALA A 146 -6.29 2.80 -7.93
N PHE A 147 -6.83 2.90 -9.14
CA PHE A 147 -6.59 1.91 -10.19
C PHE A 147 -5.32 2.22 -10.98
N LEU A 148 -5.34 3.22 -11.88
CA LEU A 148 -4.20 3.54 -12.75
C LEU A 148 -2.96 3.97 -11.96
N GLY A 149 -3.17 4.70 -10.87
CA GLY A 149 -2.09 5.11 -9.98
C GLY A 149 -1.36 3.92 -9.36
N THR A 150 -2.08 2.87 -8.97
CA THR A 150 -1.47 1.63 -8.46
C THR A 150 -0.68 0.94 -9.56
N VAL A 151 -1.25 0.78 -10.76
CA VAL A 151 -0.53 0.16 -11.90
C VAL A 151 0.82 0.86 -12.12
N VAL A 152 0.82 2.19 -12.22
CA VAL A 152 2.04 2.97 -12.47
C VAL A 152 3.02 2.84 -11.31
N CYS A 153 2.57 2.95 -10.06
CA CYS A 153 3.47 2.90 -8.89
C CYS A 153 4.09 1.52 -8.69
N VAL A 154 3.29 0.45 -8.83
CA VAL A 154 3.78 -0.93 -8.65
C VAL A 154 4.71 -1.31 -9.81
N PHE A 155 4.37 -0.96 -11.04
CA PHE A 155 5.24 -1.20 -12.19
C PHE A 155 6.57 -0.43 -12.06
N ALA A 156 6.53 0.86 -11.72
CA ALA A 156 7.74 1.65 -11.52
C ALA A 156 8.61 1.09 -10.39
N ALA A 157 8.02 0.67 -9.27
CA ALA A 157 8.74 -0.01 -8.20
C ALA A 157 9.37 -1.33 -8.67
N GLY A 158 8.66 -2.09 -9.49
CA GLY A 158 9.16 -3.31 -10.11
C GLY A 158 10.37 -3.07 -11.03
N VAL A 159 10.32 -2.04 -11.88
CA VAL A 159 11.44 -1.63 -12.74
C VAL A 159 12.65 -1.22 -11.91
N LEU A 160 12.45 -0.39 -10.88
CA LEU A 160 13.52 0.03 -9.96
C LEU A 160 14.14 -1.16 -9.22
N SER A 161 13.32 -2.12 -8.78
CA SER A 161 13.76 -3.38 -8.18
C SER A 161 14.66 -4.17 -9.13
N GLN A 162 14.27 -4.30 -10.40
CA GLN A 162 15.06 -5.01 -11.41
C GLN A 162 16.41 -4.31 -11.69
N TRP A 163 16.42 -2.98 -11.80
CA TRP A 163 17.66 -2.22 -11.93
C TRP A 163 18.59 -2.34 -10.71
N SER A 164 18.01 -2.60 -9.54
CA SER A 164 18.78 -2.87 -8.32
C SER A 164 19.28 -4.32 -8.22
N GLY A 165 19.08 -5.15 -9.25
CA GLY A 165 19.56 -6.53 -9.32
C GLY A 165 18.58 -7.58 -8.76
N HIS A 166 17.33 -7.19 -8.42
CA HIS A 166 16.31 -8.12 -7.94
C HIS A 166 15.53 -8.71 -9.13
N LEU A 167 15.99 -9.86 -9.61
CA LEU A 167 15.31 -10.60 -10.68
C LEU A 167 14.10 -11.37 -10.15
N LEU A 168 13.09 -11.59 -11.00
CA LEU A 168 11.96 -12.44 -10.65
C LEU A 168 12.37 -13.91 -10.75
N PRO A 169 12.21 -14.71 -9.69
CA PRO A 169 12.50 -16.14 -9.73
C PRO A 169 11.63 -16.85 -10.79
N GLY A 170 12.26 -17.69 -11.61
CA GLY A 170 11.57 -18.49 -12.64
C GLY A 170 11.20 -17.75 -13.91
N VAL A 171 11.60 -16.49 -14.08
CA VAL A 171 11.34 -15.68 -15.29
C VAL A 171 12.67 -15.24 -15.89
N GLY A 172 12.85 -15.46 -17.21
CA GLY A 172 14.01 -14.92 -17.92
C GLY A 172 14.00 -13.39 -17.98
N ASP A 173 15.18 -12.79 -18.14
CA ASP A 173 15.35 -11.33 -18.11
C ASP A 173 14.46 -10.60 -19.11
N ASP A 174 14.29 -11.16 -20.31
CA ASP A 174 13.46 -10.59 -21.39
C ASP A 174 11.97 -10.53 -21.03
N LEU A 175 11.49 -11.50 -20.24
CA LEU A 175 10.08 -11.58 -19.84
C LEU A 175 9.80 -10.93 -18.48
N SER A 176 10.84 -10.58 -17.73
CA SER A 176 10.70 -10.02 -16.38
C SER A 176 9.89 -8.72 -16.35
N LEU A 177 10.11 -7.82 -17.31
CA LEU A 177 9.34 -6.57 -17.41
C LEU A 177 7.88 -6.83 -17.77
N VAL A 178 7.61 -7.79 -18.65
CA VAL A 178 6.24 -8.18 -19.02
C VAL A 178 5.51 -8.76 -17.80
N ALA A 179 6.18 -9.66 -17.06
CA ALA A 179 5.62 -10.24 -15.85
C ALA A 179 5.30 -9.15 -14.81
N ARG A 180 6.23 -8.20 -14.56
CA ARG A 180 6.02 -7.07 -13.66
C ARG A 180 4.86 -6.18 -14.10
N TRP A 181 4.72 -5.94 -15.40
CA TRP A 181 3.60 -5.19 -15.94
C TRP A 181 2.27 -5.88 -15.67
N LEU A 182 2.15 -7.18 -15.91
CA LEU A 182 0.95 -7.97 -15.64
C LEU A 182 0.62 -7.99 -14.14
N MET A 183 1.63 -8.15 -13.27
CA MET A 183 1.45 -8.10 -11.82
C MET A 183 0.93 -6.73 -11.37
N ALA A 184 1.46 -5.63 -11.93
CA ALA A 184 0.99 -4.29 -11.62
C ALA A 184 -0.49 -4.06 -12.00
N TRP A 185 -0.94 -4.63 -13.12
CA TRP A 185 -2.36 -4.62 -13.48
C TRP A 185 -3.21 -5.41 -12.49
N GLY A 186 -2.76 -6.58 -12.04
CA GLY A 186 -3.43 -7.36 -11.00
C GLY A 186 -3.60 -6.55 -9.71
N ASP A 187 -2.54 -5.90 -9.24
CA ASP A 187 -2.56 -4.99 -8.09
C ASP A 187 -3.54 -3.82 -8.29
N GLY A 188 -3.50 -3.21 -9.47
CA GLY A 188 -4.39 -2.10 -9.83
C GLY A 188 -5.86 -2.50 -9.82
N PHE A 189 -6.21 -3.67 -10.39
CA PHE A 189 -7.59 -4.17 -10.38
C PHE A 189 -8.10 -4.39 -8.97
N VAL A 190 -7.35 -5.09 -8.13
CA VAL A 190 -7.75 -5.36 -6.74
C VAL A 190 -7.87 -4.05 -5.96
N THR A 191 -6.88 -3.17 -6.06
CA THR A 191 -6.88 -1.89 -5.36
C THR A 191 -8.01 -0.98 -5.83
N GLY A 192 -8.24 -0.87 -7.14
CA GLY A 192 -9.32 -0.06 -7.71
C GLY A 192 -10.70 -0.58 -7.32
N MET A 193 -10.91 -1.90 -7.39
CA MET A 193 -12.17 -2.53 -6.99
C MET A 193 -12.46 -2.32 -5.50
N LEU A 194 -11.50 -2.59 -4.62
CA LEU A 194 -11.67 -2.39 -3.18
C LEU A 194 -11.87 -0.92 -2.82
N ALA A 195 -11.12 -0.01 -3.46
CA ALA A 195 -11.32 1.42 -3.26
C ALA A 195 -12.73 1.87 -3.68
N ALA A 196 -13.26 1.36 -4.81
CA ALA A 196 -14.63 1.65 -5.23
C ALA A 196 -15.67 1.16 -4.23
N ILE A 197 -15.51 -0.07 -3.72
CA ILE A 197 -16.37 -0.64 -2.67
C ILE A 197 -16.29 0.20 -1.40
N PHE A 198 -15.10 0.57 -0.96
CA PHE A 198 -14.94 1.38 0.27
C PHE A 198 -15.52 2.78 0.10
N VAL A 199 -15.33 3.44 -1.03
CA VAL A 199 -15.96 4.75 -1.30
C VAL A 199 -17.48 4.66 -1.24
N ALA A 200 -18.07 3.56 -1.74
CA ALA A 200 -19.52 3.39 -1.77
C ALA A 200 -20.12 3.01 -0.40
N PHE A 201 -19.46 2.16 0.38
CA PHE A 201 -20.05 1.54 1.57
C PHE A 201 -19.37 1.94 2.88
N LYS A 202 -18.07 2.24 2.88
CA LYS A 202 -17.25 2.50 4.08
C LYS A 202 -16.17 3.55 3.82
N PRO A 203 -16.55 4.78 3.41
CA PRO A 203 -15.60 5.83 3.08
C PRO A 203 -14.69 6.21 4.26
N GLU A 204 -15.12 5.98 5.48
CA GLU A 204 -14.34 6.18 6.70
C GLU A 204 -13.10 5.27 6.85
N TRP A 205 -13.04 4.17 6.07
CA TRP A 205 -11.87 3.29 6.03
C TRP A 205 -10.75 3.81 5.13
N LEU A 206 -11.02 4.86 4.37
CA LEU A 206 -10.05 5.47 3.47
C LEU A 206 -9.54 6.79 4.09
N ALA A 207 -8.37 6.78 4.73
CA ALA A 207 -7.76 7.98 5.29
C ALA A 207 -7.49 9.08 4.24
N THR A 208 -7.37 8.68 2.97
CA THR A 208 -7.10 9.59 1.86
C THR A 208 -8.35 10.09 1.15
N TRP A 209 -9.53 9.63 1.56
CA TRP A 209 -10.83 10.08 1.08
C TRP A 209 -11.44 11.12 2.02
N SER A 210 -12.19 12.05 1.49
CA SER A 210 -13.01 12.99 2.26
C SER A 210 -14.22 13.42 1.45
N ASP A 211 -15.41 13.18 1.96
CA ASP A 211 -16.67 13.57 1.31
C ASP A 211 -16.73 15.06 1.03
N ARG A 212 -16.15 15.89 1.92
CA ARG A 212 -16.10 17.34 1.75
C ARG A 212 -15.29 17.78 0.53
N LEU A 213 -14.32 16.97 0.09
CA LEU A 213 -13.45 17.27 -1.04
C LEU A 213 -13.97 16.69 -2.35
N TYR A 214 -14.58 15.49 -2.29
CA TYR A 214 -14.92 14.70 -3.48
C TYR A 214 -16.40 14.74 -3.85
N LEU A 215 -17.29 15.08 -2.91
CA LEU A 215 -18.72 15.21 -3.20
C LEU A 215 -19.09 16.68 -3.37
N PRO A 216 -19.90 17.03 -4.39
CA PRO A 216 -20.42 18.39 -4.55
C PRO A 216 -21.27 18.75 -3.32
N LYS A 217 -21.14 19.99 -2.80
CA LYS A 217 -22.03 20.47 -1.75
C LYS A 217 -23.48 20.39 -2.27
N PRO A 218 -24.42 19.82 -1.49
CA PRO A 218 -25.83 19.91 -1.83
C PRO A 218 -26.21 21.41 -1.95
N ARG A 219 -26.83 21.77 -3.08
CA ARG A 219 -27.36 23.12 -3.30
C ARG A 219 -28.56 23.35 -2.43
#